data_0cbd5fe58312ec2f67a0f77fcb4753ed
#
_entry.id   0cbd5fe58312ec2f67a0f77fcb4753ed
#
_cell.length_a   1.000
_cell.length_b   1.000
_cell.length_c   1.000
_cell.angle_alpha   90.00
_cell.angle_beta   90.00
_cell.angle_gamma   90.00
#
_symmetry.space_group_name_H-M   'P 1'
#
loop_
_entity.id
_entity.type
_entity.pdbx_description
1 polymer ?
#
loop_
_entity_poly.entity_id
_entity_poly.type
_entity_poly.pdbx_seq_one_letter_code
_entity_poly.pdbx_strand_id
1 'polypeptide(L)'
;FLKKRESRLFRRNACAIIANVKKLDILLFIIERMDIMKPELRQRISGFIDRNKALFLLSYFAIYLPWFGHLEKTVTTHFHVIHTALDDYIPFCEYFIIPYLLWFGYVGWGIGYFYLKDRSEYFRLCAMLFTGMTIFLIVSTIYPNGHYLRPTTFARDNIFVHIVKWLYASDTATNLFPSIHVYNSIAVNIAVWRSDAFKHKHAMRCG
;
A
#
# COMPACT_ATOMS: atom_id res chain seq x y z
N PHE A 1 -18.89 28.49 12.36
CA PHE A 1 -17.58 28.62 11.68
C PHE A 1 -16.98 27.24 11.36
N LEU A 2 -16.97 26.30 12.31
CA LEU A 2 -16.43 24.95 12.17
C LEU A 2 -17.16 24.13 11.08
N LYS A 3 -18.49 24.12 11.07
CA LYS A 3 -19.32 23.36 10.11
C LYS A 3 -19.10 23.79 8.64
N LYS A 4 -18.75 25.06 8.41
CA LYS A 4 -18.46 25.62 7.08
C LYS A 4 -17.01 25.27 6.61
N ARG A 5 -16.11 24.98 7.55
CA ARG A 5 -14.75 24.53 7.26
C ARG A 5 -14.71 23.04 6.92
N GLU A 6 -15.46 22.23 7.65
CA GLU A 6 -15.63 20.79 7.38
C GLU A 6 -16.28 20.54 6.01
N SER A 7 -17.33 21.30 5.65
CA SER A 7 -17.98 21.15 4.35
C SER A 7 -17.06 21.55 3.18
N ARG A 8 -16.12 22.49 3.38
CA ARG A 8 -15.12 22.85 2.37
C ARG A 8 -14.03 21.79 2.23
N LEU A 9 -13.56 21.21 3.35
CA LEU A 9 -12.60 20.08 3.32
C LEU A 9 -13.23 18.86 2.62
N PHE A 10 -14.46 18.52 2.98
CA PHE A 10 -15.20 17.45 2.35
C PHE A 10 -15.35 17.64 0.84
N ARG A 11 -15.69 18.87 0.39
CA ARG A 11 -15.79 19.19 -1.05
C ARG A 11 -14.44 19.11 -1.76
N ARG A 12 -13.35 19.59 -1.14
CA ARG A 12 -11.99 19.48 -1.73
C ARG A 12 -11.56 18.01 -1.85
N ASN A 13 -11.80 17.23 -0.81
CA ASN A 13 -11.51 15.80 -0.83
C ASN A 13 -12.38 15.05 -1.84
N ALA A 14 -13.68 15.36 -1.92
CA ALA A 14 -14.57 14.80 -2.94
C ALA A 14 -14.13 15.14 -4.37
N CYS A 15 -13.68 16.37 -4.62
CA CYS A 15 -13.12 16.75 -5.94
C CYS A 15 -11.84 15.99 -6.27
N ALA A 16 -10.95 15.77 -5.29
CA ALA A 16 -9.74 14.96 -5.49
C ALA A 16 -10.09 13.49 -5.78
N ILE A 17 -11.10 12.94 -5.11
CA ILE A 17 -11.61 11.59 -5.35
C ILE A 17 -12.20 11.48 -6.76
N ILE A 18 -13.04 12.42 -7.17
CA ILE A 18 -13.67 12.45 -8.50
C ILE A 18 -12.59 12.52 -9.60
N ALA A 19 -11.53 13.31 -9.39
CA ALA A 19 -10.41 13.38 -10.32
C ALA A 19 -9.63 12.06 -10.41
N ASN A 20 -9.53 11.31 -9.31
CA ASN A 20 -8.82 10.04 -9.27
C ASN A 20 -9.69 8.86 -9.69
N VAL A 21 -11.01 8.90 -9.43
CA VAL A 21 -11.99 7.96 -9.99
C VAL A 21 -12.01 8.08 -11.52
N LYS A 22 -11.95 9.30 -12.08
CA LYS A 22 -11.80 9.48 -13.54
C LYS A 22 -10.51 8.86 -14.08
N LYS A 23 -9.41 8.83 -13.30
CA LYS A 23 -8.19 8.11 -13.69
C LYS A 23 -8.35 6.59 -13.63
N LEU A 24 -9.14 6.08 -12.68
CA LEU A 24 -9.50 4.66 -12.59
C LEU A 24 -10.41 4.26 -13.76
N ASP A 25 -11.38 5.11 -14.12
CA ASP A 25 -12.22 4.96 -15.31
C ASP A 25 -11.39 4.93 -16.59
N ILE A 26 -10.32 5.73 -16.66
CA ILE A 26 -9.36 5.69 -17.78
C ILE A 26 -8.63 4.35 -17.80
N LEU A 27 -8.23 3.81 -16.65
CA LEU A 27 -7.56 2.51 -16.58
C LEU A 27 -8.50 1.36 -16.98
N LEU A 28 -9.73 1.38 -16.50
CA LEU A 28 -10.79 0.43 -16.89
C LEU A 28 -11.12 0.57 -18.37
N PHE A 29 -11.25 1.79 -18.87
CA PHE A 29 -11.45 2.09 -20.29
C PHE A 29 -10.28 1.60 -21.16
N ILE A 30 -9.04 1.72 -20.69
CA ILE A 30 -7.86 1.18 -21.38
C ILE A 30 -7.91 -0.35 -21.41
N ILE A 31 -8.29 -1.01 -20.29
CA ILE A 31 -8.42 -2.47 -20.21
C ILE A 31 -9.53 -2.95 -21.16
N GLU A 32 -10.69 -2.32 -21.14
CA GLU A 32 -11.81 -2.64 -22.03
C GLU A 32 -11.48 -2.38 -23.50
N ARG A 33 -10.73 -1.30 -23.79
CA ARG A 33 -10.21 -1.01 -25.14
C ARG A 33 -9.13 -1.99 -25.60
N MET A 34 -8.38 -2.60 -24.68
CA MET A 34 -7.41 -3.63 -25.03
C MET A 34 -8.07 -4.91 -25.58
N ASP A 35 -9.31 -5.23 -25.14
CA ASP A 35 -10.04 -6.38 -25.69
C ASP A 35 -10.62 -6.14 -27.09
N ILE A 36 -10.84 -4.87 -27.44
CA ILE A 36 -11.32 -4.44 -28.79
C ILE A 36 -10.15 -4.18 -29.74
N MET A 37 -8.93 -4.13 -29.25
CA MET A 37 -7.74 -3.81 -30.06
C MET A 37 -7.35 -4.94 -31.01
N LYS A 38 -6.88 -4.56 -32.23
CA LYS A 38 -6.30 -5.49 -33.20
C LYS A 38 -5.18 -6.31 -32.54
N PRO A 39 -5.11 -7.63 -32.80
CA PRO A 39 -4.16 -8.53 -32.15
C PRO A 39 -2.68 -8.09 -32.29
N GLU A 40 -2.34 -7.49 -33.40
CA GLU A 40 -0.97 -6.97 -33.67
C GLU A 40 -0.59 -5.81 -32.74
N LEU A 41 -1.53 -4.89 -32.48
CA LEU A 41 -1.30 -3.75 -31.60
C LEU A 41 -1.22 -4.22 -30.14
N ARG A 42 -2.07 -5.19 -29.75
CA ARG A 42 -2.02 -5.84 -28.43
C ARG A 42 -0.66 -6.51 -28.20
N GLN A 43 -0.13 -7.21 -29.21
CA GLN A 43 1.18 -7.84 -29.15
C GLN A 43 2.33 -6.83 -29.00
N ARG A 44 2.28 -5.70 -29.72
CA ARG A 44 3.28 -4.62 -29.62
C ARG A 44 3.27 -3.97 -28.22
N ILE A 45 2.09 -3.66 -27.69
CA ILE A 45 1.93 -3.08 -26.34
C ILE A 45 2.38 -4.08 -25.28
N SER A 46 1.94 -5.34 -25.37
CA SER A 46 2.40 -6.39 -24.48
C SER A 46 3.92 -6.55 -24.50
N GLY A 47 4.53 -6.58 -25.68
CA GLY A 47 5.98 -6.67 -25.83
C GLY A 47 6.73 -5.42 -25.31
N PHE A 48 6.11 -4.23 -25.36
CA PHE A 48 6.67 -3.02 -24.77
C PHE A 48 6.61 -3.08 -23.22
N ILE A 49 5.46 -3.44 -22.66
CA ILE A 49 5.28 -3.61 -21.20
C ILE A 49 6.24 -4.68 -20.68
N ASP A 50 6.46 -5.75 -21.44
CA ASP A 50 7.38 -6.82 -21.04
C ASP A 50 8.83 -6.40 -20.94
N ARG A 51 9.27 -5.61 -21.91
CA ARG A 51 10.62 -5.05 -21.90
C ARG A 51 10.81 -4.00 -20.82
N ASN A 52 9.70 -3.38 -20.38
CA ASN A 52 9.70 -2.27 -19.44
C ASN A 52 8.92 -2.55 -18.14
N LYS A 53 9.03 -3.77 -17.58
CA LYS A 53 8.34 -4.18 -16.35
C LYS A 53 8.58 -3.20 -15.19
N ALA A 54 9.82 -2.69 -15.06
CA ALA A 54 10.16 -1.71 -14.05
C ALA A 54 9.43 -0.37 -14.28
N LEU A 55 9.26 0.05 -15.54
CA LEU A 55 8.54 1.28 -15.87
C LEU A 55 7.06 1.18 -15.48
N PHE A 56 6.45 0.01 -15.63
CA PHE A 56 5.08 -0.24 -15.18
C PHE A 56 4.94 -0.05 -13.65
N LEU A 57 5.88 -0.59 -12.88
CA LEU A 57 5.93 -0.38 -11.42
C LEU A 57 6.15 1.10 -11.08
N LEU A 58 7.14 1.74 -11.70
CA LEU A 58 7.49 3.13 -11.45
C LEU A 58 6.36 4.10 -11.83
N SER A 59 5.61 3.84 -12.89
CA SER A 59 4.48 4.68 -13.32
C SER A 59 3.37 4.73 -12.25
N TYR A 60 3.12 3.62 -11.56
CA TYR A 60 2.18 3.61 -10.44
C TYR A 60 2.69 4.43 -9.27
N PHE A 61 3.95 4.24 -8.87
CA PHE A 61 4.55 4.99 -7.76
C PHE A 61 4.63 6.49 -8.03
N ALA A 62 4.77 6.91 -9.28
CA ALA A 62 4.70 8.33 -9.66
C ALA A 62 3.34 8.98 -9.34
N ILE A 63 2.27 8.19 -9.22
CA ILE A 63 0.95 8.66 -8.80
C ILE A 63 0.76 8.47 -7.30
N TYR A 64 1.14 7.30 -6.80
CA TYR A 64 0.93 6.90 -5.40
C TYR A 64 1.66 7.81 -4.42
N LEU A 65 2.97 8.02 -4.62
CA LEU A 65 3.80 8.76 -3.67
C LEU A 65 3.37 10.22 -3.48
N PRO A 66 3.06 11.01 -4.53
CA PRO A 66 2.56 12.36 -4.33
C PRO A 66 1.21 12.41 -3.61
N TRP A 67 0.30 11.45 -3.90
CA TRP A 67 -0.99 11.38 -3.23
C TRP A 67 -0.84 11.00 -1.76
N PHE A 68 -0.05 9.96 -1.46
CA PHE A 68 0.26 9.56 -0.10
C PHE A 68 0.94 10.71 0.68
N GLY A 69 1.97 11.34 0.11
CA GLY A 69 2.64 12.48 0.74
C GLY A 69 1.73 13.70 0.96
N HIS A 70 0.71 13.88 0.12
CA HIS A 70 -0.31 14.89 0.35
C HIS A 70 -1.19 14.54 1.56
N LEU A 71 -1.62 13.27 1.69
CA LEU A 71 -2.39 12.80 2.84
C LEU A 71 -1.62 12.94 4.14
N GLU A 72 -0.35 12.54 4.17
CA GLU A 72 0.52 12.66 5.35
C GLU A 72 0.65 14.12 5.83
N LYS A 73 0.71 15.08 4.91
CA LYS A 73 0.83 16.50 5.24
C LYS A 73 -0.49 17.15 5.63
N THR A 74 -1.63 16.65 5.15
CA THR A 74 -2.95 17.26 5.36
C THR A 74 -3.72 16.66 6.52
N VAL A 75 -3.52 15.36 6.80
CA VAL A 75 -4.21 14.64 7.87
C VAL A 75 -3.33 14.66 9.13
N THR A 76 -3.30 15.79 9.82
CA THR A 76 -2.47 15.96 11.03
C THR A 76 -3.28 16.20 12.30
N THR A 77 -4.41 16.91 12.19
CA THR A 77 -5.19 17.34 13.37
C THR A 77 -6.66 16.96 13.31
N HIS A 78 -7.21 16.70 12.12
CA HIS A 78 -8.61 16.37 11.92
C HIS A 78 -8.73 14.96 11.33
N PHE A 79 -8.84 13.96 12.21
CA PHE A 79 -9.02 12.57 11.82
C PHE A 79 -9.93 11.86 12.83
N HIS A 80 -10.50 10.74 12.40
CA HIS A 80 -11.29 9.87 13.26
C HIS A 80 -10.34 8.99 14.09
N VAL A 81 -10.49 9.05 15.40
CA VAL A 81 -9.68 8.21 16.30
C VAL A 81 -10.15 6.77 16.19
N ILE A 82 -9.23 5.89 15.82
CA ILE A 82 -9.43 4.44 15.87
C ILE A 82 -8.84 3.95 17.18
N HIS A 83 -9.70 3.44 18.05
CA HIS A 83 -9.33 2.89 19.33
C HIS A 83 -10.27 1.75 19.70
N THR A 84 -9.70 0.68 20.23
CA THR A 84 -10.45 -0.45 20.78
C THR A 84 -10.01 -0.69 22.23
N ALA A 85 -10.86 -1.30 23.03
CA ALA A 85 -10.52 -1.64 24.42
C ALA A 85 -9.29 -2.58 24.53
N LEU A 86 -8.96 -3.31 23.46
CA LEU A 86 -7.77 -4.15 23.40
C LEU A 86 -6.47 -3.34 23.33
N ASP A 87 -6.51 -2.15 22.73
CA ASP A 87 -5.32 -1.30 22.57
C ASP A 87 -4.76 -0.84 23.92
N ASP A 88 -5.64 -0.71 24.96
CA ASP A 88 -5.25 -0.31 26.30
C ASP A 88 -4.46 -1.41 27.05
N TYR A 89 -4.61 -2.66 26.64
CA TYR A 89 -3.91 -3.81 27.23
C TYR A 89 -2.59 -4.14 26.55
N ILE A 90 -2.32 -3.56 25.38
CA ILE A 90 -1.10 -3.86 24.61
C ILE A 90 0.01 -2.89 25.03
N PRO A 91 1.03 -3.35 25.78
CA PRO A 91 2.11 -2.48 26.19
C PRO A 91 2.99 -2.13 24.98
N PHE A 92 3.59 -0.94 25.03
CA PHE A 92 4.61 -0.58 24.05
C PHE A 92 5.82 -1.51 24.15
N CYS A 93 6.25 -2.04 23.00
CA CYS A 93 7.41 -2.89 22.88
C CYS A 93 8.25 -2.47 21.67
N GLU A 94 9.44 -1.93 21.92
CA GLU A 94 10.34 -1.40 20.90
C GLU A 94 10.83 -2.47 19.90
N TYR A 95 10.82 -3.74 20.29
CA TYR A 95 11.28 -4.82 19.41
C TYR A 95 10.37 -5.09 18.20
N PHE A 96 9.12 -4.62 18.24
CA PHE A 96 8.23 -4.69 17.09
C PHE A 96 8.69 -3.86 15.88
N ILE A 97 9.70 -3.00 16.05
CA ILE A 97 10.35 -2.34 14.92
C ILE A 97 11.04 -3.33 13.98
N ILE A 98 11.49 -4.49 14.50
CA ILE A 98 12.16 -5.52 13.70
C ILE A 98 11.22 -6.10 12.64
N PRO A 99 10.06 -6.72 13.00
CA PRO A 99 9.12 -7.23 12.01
C PRO A 99 8.56 -6.12 11.12
N TYR A 100 8.43 -4.89 11.61
CA TYR A 100 8.04 -3.74 10.80
C TYR A 100 9.03 -3.46 9.67
N LEU A 101 10.33 -3.43 9.96
CA LEU A 101 11.37 -3.22 8.95
C LEU A 101 11.51 -4.43 8.00
N LEU A 102 11.38 -5.64 8.53
CA LEU A 102 11.41 -6.87 7.73
C LEU A 102 10.26 -6.94 6.71
N TRP A 103 9.13 -6.29 6.99
CA TRP A 103 8.02 -6.21 6.07
C TRP A 103 8.40 -5.55 4.73
N PHE A 104 9.19 -4.46 4.76
CA PHE A 104 9.68 -3.83 3.53
C PHE A 104 10.55 -4.78 2.71
N GLY A 105 11.44 -5.52 3.40
CA GLY A 105 12.26 -6.55 2.79
C GLY A 105 11.42 -7.69 2.19
N TYR A 106 10.38 -8.12 2.89
CA TYR A 106 9.48 -9.18 2.44
C TYR A 106 8.71 -8.79 1.17
N VAL A 107 8.10 -7.61 1.15
CA VAL A 107 7.37 -7.12 -0.03
C VAL A 107 8.32 -6.87 -1.20
N GLY A 108 9.48 -6.24 -0.93
CA GLY A 108 10.51 -6.00 -1.94
C GLY A 108 11.07 -7.29 -2.52
N TRP A 109 11.30 -8.30 -1.68
CA TRP A 109 11.72 -9.64 -2.11
C TRP A 109 10.66 -10.28 -3.01
N GLY A 110 9.38 -10.24 -2.63
CA GLY A 110 8.29 -10.80 -3.43
C GLY A 110 8.23 -10.18 -4.83
N ILE A 111 8.26 -8.84 -4.91
CA ILE A 111 8.27 -8.12 -6.18
C ILE A 111 9.51 -8.50 -7.01
N GLY A 112 10.70 -8.45 -6.41
CA GLY A 112 11.97 -8.74 -7.08
C GLY A 112 12.07 -10.19 -7.56
N TYR A 113 11.62 -11.15 -6.73
CA TYR A 113 11.62 -12.56 -7.09
C TYR A 113 10.76 -12.81 -8.33
N PHE A 114 9.49 -12.36 -8.33
CA PHE A 114 8.59 -12.57 -9.46
C PHE A 114 8.99 -11.74 -10.69
N TYR A 115 9.55 -10.56 -10.51
CA TYR A 115 10.13 -9.78 -11.61
C TYR A 115 11.16 -10.58 -12.41
N LEU A 116 12.00 -11.38 -11.73
CA LEU A 116 13.07 -12.16 -12.34
C LEU A 116 12.62 -13.55 -12.82
N LYS A 117 11.69 -14.20 -12.10
CA LYS A 117 11.40 -15.63 -12.28
C LYS A 117 10.06 -15.91 -12.95
N ASP A 118 9.02 -15.12 -12.69
CA ASP A 118 7.67 -15.41 -13.19
C ASP A 118 6.95 -14.12 -13.57
N ARG A 119 6.93 -13.87 -14.87
CA ARG A 119 6.28 -12.69 -15.45
C ARG A 119 4.79 -12.61 -15.08
N SER A 120 4.07 -13.72 -15.19
CA SER A 120 2.63 -13.76 -14.97
C SER A 120 2.27 -13.41 -13.52
N GLU A 121 2.98 -14.05 -12.59
CA GLU A 121 2.78 -13.76 -11.16
C GLU A 121 3.31 -12.37 -10.76
N TYR A 122 4.35 -11.85 -11.42
CA TYR A 122 4.79 -10.46 -11.22
C TYR A 122 3.67 -9.45 -11.49
N PHE A 123 3.02 -9.52 -12.66
CA PHE A 123 1.96 -8.58 -13.00
C PHE A 123 0.70 -8.78 -12.12
N ARG A 124 0.40 -10.03 -11.75
CA ARG A 124 -0.70 -10.31 -10.81
C ARG A 124 -0.42 -9.73 -9.42
N LEU A 125 0.81 -9.93 -8.92
CA LEU A 125 1.22 -9.35 -7.65
C LEU A 125 1.16 -7.81 -7.70
N CYS A 126 1.71 -7.19 -8.75
CA CYS A 126 1.61 -5.73 -8.92
C CYS A 126 0.15 -5.27 -8.96
N ALA A 127 -0.72 -5.96 -9.68
CA ALA A 127 -2.14 -5.61 -9.75
C ALA A 127 -2.82 -5.69 -8.36
N MET A 128 -2.56 -6.76 -7.60
CA MET A 128 -3.06 -6.88 -6.22
C MET A 128 -2.54 -5.75 -5.34
N LEU A 129 -1.23 -5.50 -5.33
CA LEU A 129 -0.63 -4.43 -4.53
C LEU A 129 -1.21 -3.05 -4.89
N PHE A 130 -1.28 -2.73 -6.18
CA PHE A 130 -1.80 -1.44 -6.65
C PHE A 130 -3.27 -1.26 -6.29
N THR A 131 -4.09 -2.31 -6.41
CA THR A 131 -5.50 -2.27 -6.00
C THR A 131 -5.63 -1.95 -4.52
N GLY A 132 -4.94 -2.68 -3.64
CA GLY A 132 -5.01 -2.44 -2.20
C GLY A 132 -4.48 -1.08 -1.78
N MET A 133 -3.34 -0.67 -2.34
CA MET A 133 -2.75 0.65 -2.09
C MET A 133 -3.66 1.79 -2.59
N THR A 134 -4.35 1.59 -3.72
CA THR A 134 -5.32 2.58 -4.23
C THR A 134 -6.55 2.65 -3.33
N ILE A 135 -7.10 1.51 -2.90
CA ILE A 135 -8.22 1.47 -1.94
C ILE A 135 -7.83 2.17 -0.64
N PHE A 136 -6.63 1.90 -0.13
CA PHE A 136 -6.09 2.60 1.04
C PHE A 136 -6.10 4.13 0.86
N LEU A 137 -5.57 4.64 -0.26
CA LEU A 137 -5.55 6.08 -0.53
C LEU A 137 -6.95 6.67 -0.61
N ILE A 138 -7.89 5.98 -1.27
CA ILE A 138 -9.29 6.41 -1.37
C ILE A 138 -9.93 6.47 0.01
N VAL A 139 -9.81 5.41 0.80
CA VAL A 139 -10.38 5.35 2.16
C VAL A 139 -9.76 6.43 3.05
N SER A 140 -8.43 6.58 3.06
CA SER A 140 -7.74 7.61 3.85
C SER A 140 -8.13 9.03 3.43
N THR A 141 -8.50 9.24 2.15
CA THR A 141 -8.97 10.54 1.67
C THR A 141 -10.40 10.83 2.13
N ILE A 142 -11.29 9.81 2.13
CA ILE A 142 -12.71 9.97 2.51
C ILE A 142 -12.87 9.95 4.03
N TYR A 143 -12.16 9.06 4.70
CA TYR A 143 -12.23 8.79 6.12
C TYR A 143 -10.83 8.87 6.75
N PRO A 144 -10.28 10.09 6.92
CA PRO A 144 -9.02 10.27 7.63
C PRO A 144 -9.10 9.67 9.02
N ASN A 145 -8.16 8.83 9.37
CA ASN A 145 -8.18 8.09 10.63
C ASN A 145 -6.78 8.04 11.26
N GLY A 146 -6.73 7.80 12.55
CA GLY A 146 -5.47 7.77 13.28
C GLY A 146 -5.66 7.39 14.74
N HIS A 147 -4.58 7.40 15.52
CA HIS A 147 -4.62 7.15 16.96
C HIS A 147 -3.65 8.06 17.73
N TYR A 148 -3.82 8.10 19.06
CA TYR A 148 -2.94 8.84 19.99
C TYR A 148 -2.12 7.89 20.89
N LEU A 149 -1.91 6.63 20.48
CA LEU A 149 -1.28 5.59 21.28
C LEU A 149 0.25 5.63 21.26
N ARG A 150 0.86 6.54 20.49
CA ARG A 150 2.33 6.66 20.46
C ARG A 150 2.83 7.18 21.81
N PRO A 151 3.73 6.45 22.50
CA PRO A 151 4.29 6.92 23.75
C PRO A 151 5.13 8.18 23.53
N THR A 152 5.00 9.13 24.44
CA THR A 152 5.81 10.36 24.47
C THR A 152 7.10 10.15 25.26
N THR A 153 7.11 9.17 26.17
CA THR A 153 8.26 8.79 27.01
C THR A 153 8.58 7.31 26.83
N PHE A 154 9.84 6.97 26.87
CA PHE A 154 10.30 5.60 26.70
C PHE A 154 11.04 5.15 27.97
N ALA A 155 10.65 3.98 28.50
CA ALA A 155 11.24 3.42 29.71
C ALA A 155 12.69 2.94 29.53
N ARG A 156 13.12 2.71 28.29
CA ARG A 156 14.46 2.25 27.93
C ARG A 156 15.06 3.18 26.90
N ASP A 157 16.40 3.24 26.88
CA ASP A 157 17.16 3.96 25.86
C ASP A 157 18.11 2.98 25.18
N ASN A 158 17.69 2.45 24.04
CA ASN A 158 18.43 1.47 23.25
C ASN A 158 18.29 1.77 21.75
N ILE A 159 19.05 1.06 20.92
CA ILE A 159 19.07 1.27 19.46
C ILE A 159 17.67 1.14 18.82
N PHE A 160 16.83 0.24 19.32
CA PHE A 160 15.48 0.04 18.79
C PHE A 160 14.57 1.22 19.09
N VAL A 161 14.68 1.79 20.30
CA VAL A 161 13.96 3.02 20.67
C VAL A 161 14.42 4.19 19.81
N HIS A 162 15.72 4.31 19.50
CA HIS A 162 16.20 5.36 18.58
C HIS A 162 15.62 5.20 17.17
N ILE A 163 15.54 3.98 16.65
CA ILE A 163 14.90 3.70 15.36
C ILE A 163 13.40 4.05 15.40
N VAL A 164 12.69 3.68 16.48
CA VAL A 164 11.27 4.04 16.65
C VAL A 164 11.08 5.56 16.72
N LYS A 165 11.91 6.28 17.48
CA LYS A 165 11.88 7.76 17.54
C LYS A 165 12.08 8.39 16.15
N TRP A 166 13.06 7.88 15.40
CA TRP A 166 13.30 8.32 14.02
C TRP A 166 12.10 8.05 13.11
N LEU A 167 11.50 6.86 13.22
CA LEU A 167 10.29 6.51 12.48
C LEU A 167 9.14 7.46 12.83
N TYR A 168 8.90 7.71 14.11
CA TYR A 168 7.81 8.60 14.57
C TYR A 168 8.00 10.06 14.15
N ALA A 169 9.24 10.48 13.94
CA ALA A 169 9.57 11.80 13.40
C ALA A 169 9.32 11.89 11.88
N SER A 170 9.39 10.75 11.18
CA SER A 170 9.28 10.68 9.72
C SER A 170 7.87 10.35 9.23
N ASP A 171 7.05 9.71 10.08
CA ASP A 171 5.75 9.15 9.77
C ASP A 171 4.69 9.63 10.77
N THR A 172 3.51 9.96 10.29
CA THR A 172 2.40 10.40 11.15
C THR A 172 1.67 9.22 11.79
N ALA A 173 0.93 9.47 12.89
CA ALA A 173 0.07 8.46 13.52
C ALA A 173 -1.33 8.43 12.88
N THR A 174 -1.41 8.71 11.60
CA THR A 174 -2.65 8.83 10.83
C THR A 174 -2.68 7.86 9.65
N ASN A 175 -3.83 7.75 9.00
CA ASN A 175 -4.03 6.88 7.83
C ASN A 175 -3.70 5.41 8.11
N LEU A 176 -4.17 4.88 9.24
CA LEU A 176 -3.83 3.53 9.71
C LEU A 176 -4.75 2.45 9.15
N PHE A 177 -5.98 2.80 8.82
CA PHE A 177 -6.99 1.89 8.30
C PHE A 177 -7.45 2.31 6.90
N PRO A 178 -7.57 1.36 5.95
CA PRO A 178 -7.19 -0.06 6.03
C PRO A 178 -5.67 -0.26 6.07
N SER A 179 -5.19 -1.34 6.74
CA SER A 179 -3.76 -1.57 6.88
C SER A 179 -3.13 -2.08 5.58
N ILE A 180 -2.29 -1.25 4.94
CA ILE A 180 -1.51 -1.66 3.75
C ILE A 180 -0.47 -2.73 4.08
N HIS A 181 0.03 -2.75 5.33
CA HIS A 181 1.01 -3.77 5.77
C HIS A 181 0.40 -5.16 5.75
N VAL A 182 -0.81 -5.31 6.30
CA VAL A 182 -1.55 -6.58 6.30
C VAL A 182 -1.92 -6.97 4.88
N TYR A 183 -2.51 -6.04 4.11
CA TYR A 183 -2.96 -6.32 2.76
C TYR A 183 -1.80 -6.76 1.85
N ASN A 184 -0.71 -6.00 1.83
CA ASN A 184 0.44 -6.32 0.97
C ASN A 184 1.12 -7.64 1.39
N SER A 185 1.15 -7.96 2.69
CA SER A 185 1.65 -9.26 3.17
C SER A 185 0.81 -10.41 2.63
N ILE A 186 -0.52 -10.28 2.66
CA ILE A 186 -1.45 -11.27 2.12
C ILE A 186 -1.26 -11.40 0.60
N ALA A 187 -1.13 -10.28 -0.13
CA ALA A 187 -0.92 -10.30 -1.57
C ALA A 187 0.36 -11.04 -1.98
N VAL A 188 1.48 -10.78 -1.29
CA VAL A 188 2.75 -11.51 -1.53
C VAL A 188 2.59 -12.98 -1.18
N ASN A 189 1.92 -13.31 -0.07
CA ASN A 189 1.69 -14.69 0.35
C ASN A 189 0.85 -15.46 -0.70
N ILE A 190 -0.21 -14.86 -1.23
CA ILE A 190 -1.02 -15.45 -2.30
C ILE A 190 -0.18 -15.69 -3.56
N ALA A 191 0.68 -14.75 -3.96
CA ALA A 191 1.56 -14.91 -5.11
C ALA A 191 2.55 -16.07 -4.91
N VAL A 192 3.14 -16.18 -3.71
CA VAL A 192 4.03 -17.31 -3.35
C VAL A 192 3.27 -18.64 -3.40
N TRP A 193 2.07 -18.70 -2.84
CA TRP A 193 1.26 -19.94 -2.84
C TRP A 193 0.84 -20.38 -4.24
N ARG A 194 0.60 -19.45 -5.14
CA ARG A 194 0.21 -19.73 -6.52
C ARG A 194 1.36 -20.15 -7.40
N SER A 195 2.56 -19.71 -7.07
CA SER A 195 3.76 -19.99 -7.85
C SER A 195 4.14 -21.45 -7.83
N ASP A 196 4.27 -22.05 -9.01
CA ASP A 196 4.65 -23.47 -9.15
C ASP A 196 6.04 -23.77 -8.59
N ALA A 197 6.93 -22.78 -8.55
CA ALA A 197 8.26 -22.92 -7.96
C ALA A 197 8.23 -23.28 -6.45
N PHE A 198 7.15 -22.93 -5.75
CA PHE A 198 6.98 -23.23 -4.32
C PHE A 198 6.07 -24.42 -4.06
N LYS A 199 5.18 -24.78 -4.98
CA LYS A 199 4.30 -25.97 -4.86
C LYS A 199 5.09 -27.27 -4.78
N HIS A 200 6.15 -27.42 -5.57
CA HIS A 200 7.00 -28.63 -5.56
C HIS A 200 7.74 -28.85 -4.23
N LYS A 201 8.05 -27.81 -3.48
CA LYS A 201 8.71 -27.98 -2.17
C LYS A 201 7.78 -28.48 -1.07
N HIS A 202 6.47 -28.23 -1.18
CA HIS A 202 5.49 -28.79 -0.25
C HIS A 202 5.17 -30.25 -0.53
N ALA A 203 5.11 -30.66 -1.78
CA ALA A 203 4.87 -32.05 -2.16
C ALA A 203 5.98 -33.00 -1.68
N MET A 204 7.23 -32.53 -1.64
CA MET A 204 8.37 -33.33 -1.13
C MET A 204 8.46 -33.43 0.40
N ARG A 205 7.62 -32.68 1.16
CA ARG A 205 7.58 -32.78 2.63
C ARG A 205 6.44 -33.65 3.16
N CYS A 206 5.53 -34.05 2.30
CA CYS A 206 4.37 -34.90 2.65
C CYS A 206 4.43 -36.29 2.01
N GLY A 207 5.58 -36.71 1.45
CA GLY A 207 5.83 -38.04 0.91
C GLY A 207 6.73 -38.86 1.82
#